data_e2c8c1c22640b967c2e7cabe49ef878b
#
_entry.id   e2c8c1c22640b967c2e7cabe49ef878b
#
_cell.length_a   1.000
_cell.length_b   1.000
_cell.length_c   1.000
_cell.angle_alpha   90.00
_cell.angle_beta   90.00
_cell.angle_gamma   90.00
#
_symmetry.space_group_name_H-M   'P 1'
#
loop_
_entity.id
_entity.type
_entity.pdbx_description
1 polymer ?
#
loop_
_entity_poly.entity_id
_entity_poly.type
_entity_poly.pdbx_seq_one_letter_code
_entity_poly.pdbx_strand_id
1 'polypeptide(L)'
;MGAYHSEFRRSIESRDEFWLDAARAIDWSTMPTRGLDDSNPPLYRWFPDGELNTAFNALDRHVDGGRGDQPALIWDSAVTDAKRTYSYRELRDEVARFAGGLASLGVEKGDRVIIYMPMVPEAVIAMLACARLGAVHSVVFGGFAPRELAARIDDARPTLIIAASCGIEPTRIVEYQPIVDQALTMTTHQPGRIVMLQRDAKPAPLGPRYLEWAELMADAKPVDPVPVKATDPLYILYTSGTTGRPKGVVRDAGGHAVALTYSMNAVYDIHSGDVWWTASDVGWVVGHSYICYAPLLIGATSVMYEGKPVGTPDAGAFWRVIAESGARALFTAPTALRAIKRVDPDGKEIAKYDLSAFRTLFMAGERLDPDTLGWARDKLGVPVIDHWWQTETGWPIAANPRGLEPMTVKPGSATVPVPGWDVRILDPEGAELPPGRQGAIAITLPLPPGSLPTLWNDDQRYVAEYLSRYDGYYLTGDGGYRDEDGYLYVMGRTDDVINVAGHRLSTGEMEAVLAAHPAVAECAVIGVPDELKGQLARGLVVLKAGVDIDEETLRAELVDAVRREIGPVAAFRDVDIVAGLPKTRSGKILRKTLRGIAEGRDEPVPSTIEDPGVLDQLRPVLQAH
;
A
#
# COMPACT_ATOMS: atom_id res chain seq x y z
N MET A 1 -14.80 -30.53 -4.32
CA MET A 1 -14.25 -29.28 -3.71
C MET A 1 -13.68 -28.46 -4.83
N GLY A 2 -13.89 -27.14 -4.82
CA GLY A 2 -13.31 -26.25 -5.81
C GLY A 2 -11.79 -26.13 -5.70
N ALA A 3 -11.16 -25.57 -6.73
CA ALA A 3 -9.70 -25.40 -6.76
C ALA A 3 -9.19 -24.58 -5.57
N TYR A 4 -9.90 -23.51 -5.23
CA TYR A 4 -9.57 -22.67 -4.07
C TYR A 4 -9.55 -23.47 -2.76
N HIS A 5 -10.59 -24.24 -2.46
CA HIS A 5 -10.66 -24.98 -1.19
C HIS A 5 -9.56 -26.04 -1.05
N SER A 6 -9.18 -26.69 -2.16
CA SER A 6 -8.08 -27.64 -2.17
C SER A 6 -6.74 -26.95 -1.87
N GLU A 7 -6.48 -25.86 -2.56
CA GLU A 7 -5.26 -25.07 -2.43
C GLU A 7 -5.15 -24.41 -1.05
N PHE A 8 -6.25 -23.82 -0.57
CA PHE A 8 -6.31 -23.22 0.76
C PHE A 8 -6.01 -24.24 1.85
N ARG A 9 -6.69 -25.41 1.83
CA ARG A 9 -6.46 -26.47 2.81
C ARG A 9 -5.00 -26.92 2.82
N ARG A 10 -4.43 -27.21 1.64
CA ARG A 10 -3.04 -27.61 1.50
C ARG A 10 -2.08 -26.56 2.07
N SER A 11 -2.36 -25.30 1.84
CA SER A 11 -1.52 -24.18 2.33
C SER A 11 -1.52 -24.04 3.85
N ILE A 12 -2.53 -24.59 4.54
CA ILE A 12 -2.64 -24.54 6.00
C ILE A 12 -2.16 -25.86 6.64
N GLU A 13 -2.58 -27.01 6.09
CA GLU A 13 -2.30 -28.33 6.67
C GLU A 13 -0.89 -28.86 6.32
N SER A 14 -0.34 -28.45 5.16
CA SER A 14 0.97 -28.87 4.64
C SER A 14 1.82 -27.67 4.25
N ARG A 15 1.95 -26.69 5.14
CA ARG A 15 2.56 -25.37 4.89
C ARG A 15 3.96 -25.46 4.28
N ASP A 16 4.82 -26.30 4.85
CA ASP A 16 6.22 -26.46 4.40
C ASP A 16 6.28 -26.93 2.94
N GLU A 17 5.60 -28.02 2.63
CA GLU A 17 5.55 -28.59 1.28
C GLU A 17 4.87 -27.64 0.28
N PHE A 18 3.80 -26.98 0.71
CA PHE A 18 3.08 -26.04 -0.14
C PHE A 18 3.97 -24.88 -0.60
N TRP A 19 4.70 -24.29 0.34
CA TRP A 19 5.55 -23.15 0.02
C TRP A 19 6.87 -23.56 -0.66
N LEU A 20 7.39 -24.77 -0.42
CA LEU A 20 8.50 -25.33 -1.20
C LEU A 20 8.09 -25.56 -2.65
N ASP A 21 6.86 -26.02 -2.91
CA ASP A 21 6.36 -26.14 -4.27
C ASP A 21 6.21 -24.76 -4.95
N ALA A 22 5.66 -23.78 -4.25
CA ALA A 22 5.56 -22.41 -4.76
C ALA A 22 6.94 -21.79 -5.04
N ALA A 23 7.95 -22.12 -4.23
CA ALA A 23 9.32 -21.66 -4.39
C ALA A 23 9.98 -22.12 -5.71
N ARG A 24 9.47 -23.18 -6.36
CA ARG A 24 9.96 -23.63 -7.67
C ARG A 24 9.71 -22.64 -8.81
N ALA A 25 8.85 -21.67 -8.60
CA ALA A 25 8.60 -20.60 -9.57
C ALA A 25 9.70 -19.52 -9.58
N ILE A 26 10.66 -19.60 -8.65
CA ILE A 26 11.79 -18.68 -8.48
C ILE A 26 13.09 -19.41 -8.84
N ASP A 27 14.03 -18.67 -9.43
CA ASP A 27 15.37 -19.16 -9.69
C ASP A 27 16.25 -18.91 -8.46
N TRP A 28 16.81 -19.99 -7.92
CA TRP A 28 17.64 -19.98 -6.73
C TRP A 28 19.10 -20.24 -7.06
N SER A 29 20.01 -19.53 -6.40
CA SER A 29 21.43 -19.89 -6.39
C SER A 29 21.67 -21.16 -5.58
N THR A 30 20.90 -21.30 -4.47
CA THR A 30 20.81 -22.52 -3.67
C THR A 30 19.34 -22.78 -3.39
N MET A 31 18.76 -23.85 -3.99
CA MET A 31 17.36 -24.21 -3.81
C MET A 31 17.10 -24.60 -2.36
N PRO A 32 16.08 -24.02 -1.68
CA PRO A 32 15.78 -24.40 -0.29
C PRO A 32 15.28 -25.86 -0.21
N THR A 33 15.69 -26.53 0.85
CA THR A 33 15.22 -27.88 1.20
C THR A 33 14.20 -27.85 2.35
N ARG A 34 14.14 -26.75 3.10
CA ARG A 34 13.16 -26.47 4.15
C ARG A 34 12.35 -25.23 3.79
N GLY A 35 11.03 -25.35 3.87
CA GLY A 35 10.14 -24.21 3.69
C GLY A 35 10.12 -23.32 4.93
N LEU A 36 9.84 -23.92 6.09
CA LEU A 36 9.65 -23.21 7.36
C LEU A 36 10.71 -23.58 8.40
N ASP A 37 11.28 -22.59 9.06
CA ASP A 37 12.03 -22.73 10.31
C ASP A 37 11.19 -22.21 11.48
N ASP A 38 10.73 -23.15 12.31
CA ASP A 38 9.92 -22.93 13.51
C ASP A 38 10.70 -23.18 14.82
N SER A 39 12.01 -23.16 14.75
CA SER A 39 12.90 -23.42 15.92
C SER A 39 12.93 -22.31 16.96
N ASN A 40 12.47 -21.10 16.62
CA ASN A 40 12.49 -19.93 17.53
C ASN A 40 11.14 -19.19 17.56
N PRO A 41 10.02 -19.84 17.97
CA PRO A 41 8.73 -19.18 18.05
C PRO A 41 8.73 -18.05 19.08
N PRO A 42 7.98 -16.95 18.85
CA PRO A 42 7.09 -16.72 17.73
C PRO A 42 7.76 -16.09 16.49
N LEU A 43 9.07 -16.09 16.40
CA LEU A 43 9.85 -15.55 15.27
C LEU A 43 10.17 -16.67 14.28
N TYR A 44 9.37 -16.78 13.24
CA TYR A 44 9.50 -17.78 12.19
C TYR A 44 10.33 -17.26 11.02
N ARG A 45 10.95 -18.19 10.26
CA ARG A 45 11.72 -17.86 9.04
C ARG A 45 11.31 -18.79 7.91
N TRP A 46 11.21 -18.23 6.71
CA TRP A 46 10.91 -19.00 5.50
C TRP A 46 12.18 -19.25 4.69
N PHE A 47 12.31 -20.46 4.14
CA PHE A 47 13.40 -20.87 3.27
C PHE A 47 14.80 -20.66 3.88
N PRO A 48 15.07 -21.15 5.11
CA PRO A 48 16.25 -20.78 5.88
C PRO A 48 17.59 -21.17 5.25
N ASP A 49 17.60 -22.16 4.37
CA ASP A 49 18.76 -22.70 3.66
C ASP A 49 18.82 -22.31 2.18
N GLY A 50 17.87 -21.46 1.72
CA GLY A 50 17.83 -20.97 0.35
C GLY A 50 18.69 -19.72 0.11
N GLU A 51 19.23 -19.59 -1.11
CA GLU A 51 19.91 -18.39 -1.57
C GLU A 51 19.41 -17.96 -2.95
N LEU A 52 19.22 -16.67 -3.17
CA LEU A 52 18.75 -16.10 -4.42
C LEU A 52 19.29 -14.67 -4.61
N ASN A 53 18.96 -14.07 -5.75
CA ASN A 53 18.99 -12.62 -5.91
C ASN A 53 17.65 -12.14 -6.49
N THR A 54 17.01 -11.19 -5.83
CA THR A 54 15.69 -10.70 -6.25
C THR A 54 15.74 -9.95 -7.58
N ALA A 55 16.78 -9.15 -7.84
CA ALA A 55 16.92 -8.44 -9.11
C ALA A 55 17.21 -9.41 -10.28
N PHE A 56 17.98 -10.47 -10.06
CA PHE A 56 18.14 -11.55 -11.04
C PHE A 56 16.79 -12.15 -11.43
N ASN A 57 15.98 -12.48 -10.43
CA ASN A 57 14.65 -13.03 -10.66
C ASN A 57 13.70 -12.06 -11.35
N ALA A 58 13.83 -10.77 -11.08
CA ALA A 58 13.00 -9.74 -11.69
C ALA A 58 13.41 -9.41 -13.14
N LEU A 59 14.69 -9.56 -13.51
CA LEU A 59 15.21 -9.07 -14.78
C LEU A 59 16.03 -10.10 -15.55
N ASP A 60 17.17 -10.55 -14.99
CA ASP A 60 18.17 -11.34 -15.70
C ASP A 60 17.59 -12.64 -16.25
N ARG A 61 16.86 -13.42 -15.44
CA ARG A 61 16.27 -14.68 -15.87
C ARG A 61 15.32 -14.54 -17.06
N HIS A 62 14.64 -13.39 -17.18
CA HIS A 62 13.74 -13.12 -18.30
C HIS A 62 14.50 -12.79 -19.57
N VAL A 63 15.61 -12.07 -19.46
CA VAL A 63 16.51 -11.80 -20.58
C VAL A 63 17.17 -13.09 -21.05
N ASP A 64 17.69 -13.90 -20.13
CA ASP A 64 18.33 -15.20 -20.40
C ASP A 64 17.32 -16.20 -20.98
N GLY A 65 16.06 -16.11 -20.55
CA GLY A 65 14.93 -16.88 -21.06
C GLY A 65 14.35 -16.40 -22.41
N GLY A 66 15.04 -15.46 -23.10
CA GLY A 66 14.65 -14.99 -24.42
C GLY A 66 13.60 -13.89 -24.49
N ARG A 67 13.22 -13.29 -23.35
CA ARG A 67 12.24 -12.19 -23.25
C ARG A 67 12.88 -10.81 -23.14
N GLY A 68 14.14 -10.68 -23.50
CA GLY A 68 14.89 -9.42 -23.36
C GLY A 68 14.26 -8.22 -24.04
N ASP A 69 13.56 -8.42 -25.14
CA ASP A 69 12.95 -7.33 -25.93
C ASP A 69 11.47 -7.05 -25.54
N GLN A 70 10.91 -7.86 -24.61
CA GLN A 70 9.59 -7.60 -24.06
C GLN A 70 9.60 -6.35 -23.19
N PRO A 71 8.57 -5.48 -23.22
CA PRO A 71 8.41 -4.39 -22.27
C PRO A 71 8.41 -4.89 -20.83
N ALA A 72 9.25 -4.29 -19.97
CA ALA A 72 9.33 -4.56 -18.54
C ALA A 72 8.65 -3.44 -17.73
N LEU A 73 8.95 -2.18 -18.07
CA LEU A 73 8.44 -1.01 -17.38
C LEU A 73 7.99 0.04 -18.40
N ILE A 74 6.72 0.45 -18.30
CA ILE A 74 6.15 1.59 -19.03
C ILE A 74 6.00 2.73 -18.03
N TRP A 75 6.71 3.82 -18.24
CA TRP A 75 6.55 5.05 -17.49
C TRP A 75 5.75 6.06 -18.28
N ASP A 76 4.72 6.61 -17.65
CA ASP A 76 3.86 7.67 -18.19
C ASP A 76 3.78 8.81 -17.18
N SER A 77 4.32 9.97 -17.53
CA SER A 77 4.29 11.18 -16.71
C SER A 77 3.35 12.20 -17.31
N ALA A 78 2.18 12.34 -16.72
CA ALA A 78 1.23 13.37 -17.10
C ALA A 78 1.65 14.79 -16.63
N VAL A 79 2.60 14.86 -15.71
CA VAL A 79 3.08 16.16 -15.19
C VAL A 79 4.25 16.73 -16.00
N THR A 80 4.95 15.89 -16.80
CA THR A 80 6.02 16.31 -17.71
C THR A 80 5.69 16.07 -19.18
N ASP A 81 4.53 15.48 -19.47
CA ASP A 81 4.11 15.05 -20.82
C ASP A 81 5.17 14.15 -21.48
N ALA A 82 5.74 13.25 -20.68
CA ALA A 82 6.80 12.34 -21.11
C ALA A 82 6.40 10.88 -20.90
N LYS A 83 6.84 10.01 -21.82
CA LYS A 83 6.63 8.57 -21.74
C LYS A 83 7.92 7.84 -22.11
N ARG A 84 8.20 6.76 -21.40
CA ARG A 84 9.31 5.87 -21.71
C ARG A 84 8.94 4.42 -21.45
N THR A 85 9.28 3.56 -22.38
CA THR A 85 9.18 2.11 -22.22
C THR A 85 10.59 1.53 -22.14
N TYR A 86 10.83 0.73 -21.13
CA TYR A 86 12.05 -0.07 -20.97
C TYR A 86 11.72 -1.52 -21.30
N SER A 87 12.49 -2.14 -22.18
CA SER A 87 12.50 -3.59 -22.30
C SER A 87 13.18 -4.24 -21.08
N TYR A 88 12.99 -5.55 -20.89
CA TYR A 88 13.70 -6.29 -19.83
C TYR A 88 15.22 -6.14 -19.95
N ARG A 89 15.76 -6.17 -21.16
CA ARG A 89 17.19 -5.98 -21.44
C ARG A 89 17.64 -4.58 -21.03
N GLU A 90 16.96 -3.54 -21.48
CA GLU A 90 17.32 -2.16 -21.18
C GLU A 90 17.23 -1.89 -19.66
N LEU A 91 16.18 -2.36 -19.01
CA LEU A 91 16.02 -2.17 -17.56
C LEU A 91 17.09 -2.93 -16.77
N ARG A 92 17.40 -4.19 -17.16
CA ARG A 92 18.51 -4.96 -16.57
C ARG A 92 19.83 -4.22 -16.70
N ASP A 93 20.14 -3.72 -17.88
CA ASP A 93 21.43 -3.07 -18.17
C ASP A 93 21.57 -1.75 -17.38
N GLU A 94 20.51 -0.96 -17.28
CA GLU A 94 20.48 0.25 -16.45
C GLU A 94 20.65 -0.09 -14.96
N VAL A 95 19.94 -1.11 -14.46
CA VAL A 95 20.05 -1.58 -13.06
C VAL A 95 21.46 -2.11 -12.77
N ALA A 96 22.05 -2.91 -13.68
CA ALA A 96 23.39 -3.46 -13.48
C ALA A 96 24.47 -2.36 -13.46
N ARG A 97 24.33 -1.34 -14.32
CA ARG A 97 25.23 -0.17 -14.33
C ARG A 97 25.07 0.67 -13.08
N PHE A 98 23.82 0.99 -12.68
CA PHE A 98 23.60 1.79 -11.48
C PHE A 98 24.08 1.05 -10.22
N ALA A 99 23.89 -0.27 -10.13
CA ALA A 99 24.45 -1.10 -9.07
C ALA A 99 25.98 -1.00 -9.01
N GLY A 100 26.67 -1.02 -10.16
CA GLY A 100 28.11 -0.79 -10.23
C GLY A 100 28.52 0.61 -9.79
N GLY A 101 27.72 1.62 -10.10
CA GLY A 101 27.89 2.98 -9.57
C GLY A 101 27.79 3.02 -8.06
N LEU A 102 26.75 2.40 -7.48
CA LEU A 102 26.59 2.31 -6.01
C LEU A 102 27.75 1.56 -5.35
N ALA A 103 28.20 0.45 -5.94
CA ALA A 103 29.37 -0.30 -5.45
C ALA A 103 30.65 0.56 -5.46
N SER A 104 30.86 1.40 -6.49
CA SER A 104 31.99 2.33 -6.55
C SER A 104 31.98 3.40 -5.45
N LEU A 105 30.80 3.67 -4.90
CA LEU A 105 30.60 4.56 -3.75
C LEU A 105 30.67 3.83 -2.41
N GLY A 106 31.02 2.54 -2.39
CA GLY A 106 31.21 1.73 -1.21
C GLY A 106 29.94 1.06 -0.68
N VAL A 107 28.91 0.92 -1.47
CA VAL A 107 27.72 0.14 -1.07
C VAL A 107 28.01 -1.34 -1.24
N GLU A 108 27.86 -2.09 -0.16
CA GLU A 108 28.11 -3.53 -0.09
C GLU A 108 26.83 -4.29 0.34
N LYS A 109 26.87 -5.62 0.25
CA LYS A 109 25.80 -6.50 0.74
C LYS A 109 25.49 -6.20 2.21
N GLY A 110 24.20 -6.01 2.53
CA GLY A 110 23.70 -5.70 3.87
C GLY A 110 23.73 -4.22 4.23
N ASP A 111 24.34 -3.36 3.42
CA ASP A 111 24.26 -1.90 3.61
C ASP A 111 22.85 -1.37 3.36
N ARG A 112 22.50 -0.27 4.01
CA ARG A 112 21.21 0.41 3.82
C ARG A 112 21.38 1.60 2.89
N VAL A 113 20.40 1.75 2.01
CA VAL A 113 20.32 2.88 1.07
C VAL A 113 18.93 3.50 1.18
N ILE A 114 18.86 4.78 1.49
CA ILE A 114 17.59 5.52 1.45
C ILE A 114 17.33 6.03 0.04
N ILE A 115 16.10 5.83 -0.44
CA ILE A 115 15.62 6.33 -1.74
C ILE A 115 14.51 7.34 -1.46
N TYR A 116 14.75 8.60 -1.82
CA TYR A 116 13.83 9.73 -1.63
C TYR A 116 13.53 10.36 -2.98
N MET A 117 12.65 9.71 -3.77
CA MET A 117 12.38 10.03 -5.16
C MET A 117 10.88 10.07 -5.46
N PRO A 118 10.46 10.82 -6.50
CA PRO A 118 9.09 10.77 -7.01
C PRO A 118 8.88 9.53 -7.90
N MET A 119 7.72 9.46 -8.57
CA MET A 119 7.34 8.36 -9.46
C MET A 119 8.08 8.45 -10.81
N VAL A 120 9.39 8.24 -10.78
CA VAL A 120 10.30 8.20 -11.94
C VAL A 120 10.94 6.82 -12.08
N PRO A 121 11.30 6.38 -13.30
CA PRO A 121 11.89 5.06 -13.52
C PRO A 121 13.14 4.81 -12.68
N GLU A 122 13.91 5.84 -12.42
CA GLU A 122 15.13 5.80 -11.61
C GLU A 122 14.88 5.34 -10.18
N ALA A 123 13.67 5.56 -9.65
CA ALA A 123 13.29 5.00 -8.33
C ALA A 123 13.24 3.47 -8.36
N VAL A 124 12.64 2.88 -9.40
CA VAL A 124 12.60 1.42 -9.62
C VAL A 124 14.01 0.88 -9.90
N ILE A 125 14.81 1.59 -10.71
CA ILE A 125 16.21 1.23 -10.99
C ILE A 125 17.03 1.22 -9.71
N ALA A 126 16.86 2.21 -8.83
CA ALA A 126 17.55 2.28 -7.54
C ALA A 126 17.15 1.13 -6.59
N MET A 127 15.86 0.79 -6.51
CA MET A 127 15.38 -0.34 -5.70
C MET A 127 15.99 -1.67 -6.17
N LEU A 128 15.94 -1.92 -7.48
CA LEU A 128 16.48 -3.13 -8.10
C LEU A 128 18.01 -3.18 -8.05
N ALA A 129 18.71 -2.05 -8.15
CA ALA A 129 20.16 -1.98 -8.02
C ALA A 129 20.63 -2.33 -6.61
N CYS A 130 19.91 -1.84 -5.57
CA CYS A 130 20.17 -2.27 -4.20
C CYS A 130 19.94 -3.78 -4.04
N ALA A 131 18.83 -4.30 -4.55
CA ALA A 131 18.54 -5.74 -4.53
C ALA A 131 19.62 -6.55 -5.27
N ARG A 132 20.15 -6.04 -6.40
CA ARG A 132 21.22 -6.67 -7.16
C ARG A 132 22.51 -6.82 -6.36
N LEU A 133 22.87 -5.81 -5.57
CA LEU A 133 24.03 -5.83 -4.67
C LEU A 133 23.78 -6.63 -3.37
N GLY A 134 22.55 -7.01 -3.06
CA GLY A 134 22.17 -7.52 -1.74
C GLY A 134 22.16 -6.43 -0.67
N ALA A 135 22.11 -5.16 -1.05
CA ALA A 135 21.90 -4.03 -0.16
C ALA A 135 20.42 -3.87 0.19
N VAL A 136 20.14 -3.30 1.35
CA VAL A 136 18.79 -3.11 1.89
C VAL A 136 18.31 -1.71 1.56
N HIS A 137 17.30 -1.58 0.70
CA HIS A 137 16.76 -0.25 0.41
C HIS A 137 15.65 0.16 1.39
N SER A 138 15.50 1.46 1.58
CA SER A 138 14.38 2.04 2.30
C SER A 138 13.84 3.23 1.50
N VAL A 139 12.70 3.02 0.83
CA VAL A 139 12.07 4.09 0.06
C VAL A 139 11.26 4.97 1.01
N VAL A 140 11.54 6.26 0.95
CA VAL A 140 10.81 7.29 1.69
C VAL A 140 9.96 8.06 0.71
N PHE A 141 8.66 8.16 0.99
CA PHE A 141 7.74 8.88 0.13
C PHE A 141 8.22 10.32 -0.14
N GLY A 142 8.33 10.69 -1.42
CA GLY A 142 8.93 11.95 -1.89
C GLY A 142 8.20 13.25 -1.52
N GLY A 143 7.31 13.20 -0.58
CA GLY A 143 6.60 14.36 -0.04
C GLY A 143 6.69 14.46 1.47
N PHE A 144 7.46 13.60 2.14
CA PHE A 144 7.63 13.69 3.58
C PHE A 144 8.48 14.88 4.00
N ALA A 145 8.10 15.46 5.16
CA ALA A 145 8.83 16.57 5.77
C ALA A 145 10.24 16.14 6.24
N PRO A 146 11.18 17.11 6.41
CA PRO A 146 12.55 16.83 6.82
C PRO A 146 12.68 15.97 8.07
N ARG A 147 11.82 16.18 9.06
CA ARG A 147 11.81 15.40 10.32
C ARG A 147 11.54 13.91 10.09
N GLU A 148 10.64 13.59 9.15
CA GLU A 148 10.32 12.20 8.83
C GLU A 148 11.48 11.50 8.12
N LEU A 149 12.15 12.20 7.21
CA LEU A 149 13.34 11.69 6.55
C LEU A 149 14.49 11.51 7.58
N ALA A 150 14.70 12.49 8.46
CA ALA A 150 15.71 12.44 9.52
C ALA A 150 15.54 11.23 10.44
N ALA A 151 14.32 10.96 10.92
CA ALA A 151 14.04 9.81 11.76
C ALA A 151 14.40 8.48 11.10
N ARG A 152 14.17 8.35 9.79
CA ARG A 152 14.51 7.15 9.00
C ARG A 152 16.01 7.03 8.75
N ILE A 153 16.69 8.15 8.55
CA ILE A 153 18.17 8.19 8.42
C ILE A 153 18.81 7.69 9.71
N ASP A 154 18.36 8.18 10.87
CA ASP A 154 18.93 7.78 12.15
C ASP A 154 18.65 6.30 12.48
N ASP A 155 17.49 5.78 12.14
CA ASP A 155 17.11 4.40 12.43
C ASP A 155 17.77 3.40 11.45
N ALA A 156 17.68 3.65 10.14
CA ALA A 156 18.26 2.79 9.11
C ALA A 156 19.78 2.90 9.02
N ARG A 157 20.36 4.06 9.39
CA ARG A 157 21.80 4.38 9.26
C ARG A 157 22.36 4.07 7.86
N PRO A 158 21.83 4.72 6.80
CA PRO A 158 22.17 4.41 5.43
C PRO A 158 23.61 4.79 5.09
N THR A 159 24.27 4.00 4.22
CA THR A 159 25.57 4.30 3.64
C THR A 159 25.48 5.54 2.74
N LEU A 160 24.40 5.65 1.94
CA LEU A 160 24.12 6.80 1.11
C LEU A 160 22.62 7.05 0.94
N ILE A 161 22.29 8.21 0.37
CA ILE A 161 20.92 8.58 -0.02
C ILE A 161 20.88 8.75 -1.55
N ILE A 162 19.80 8.28 -2.16
CA ILE A 162 19.46 8.55 -3.57
C ILE A 162 18.24 9.47 -3.54
N ALA A 163 18.32 10.61 -4.21
CA ALA A 163 17.24 11.60 -4.25
C ALA A 163 17.04 12.16 -5.65
N ALA A 164 15.91 12.79 -5.91
CA ALA A 164 15.70 13.64 -7.08
C ALA A 164 15.77 15.13 -6.71
N SER A 165 16.01 16.01 -7.67
CA SER A 165 16.03 17.44 -7.44
C SER A 165 14.66 17.98 -7.03
N CYS A 166 13.58 17.42 -7.61
CA CYS A 166 12.21 17.82 -7.29
C CYS A 166 11.18 16.74 -7.58
N GLY A 167 10.03 16.83 -6.88
CA GLY A 167 8.76 16.24 -7.27
C GLY A 167 7.85 17.27 -7.93
N ILE A 168 7.00 16.83 -8.87
CA ILE A 168 6.05 17.69 -9.57
C ILE A 168 4.64 17.29 -9.16
N GLU A 169 3.93 18.21 -8.52
CA GLU A 169 2.50 18.10 -8.20
C GLU A 169 1.69 18.99 -9.17
N PRO A 170 0.39 18.76 -9.35
CA PRO A 170 -0.41 19.52 -10.32
C PRO A 170 -0.34 21.05 -10.15
N THR A 171 -0.14 21.53 -8.93
CA THR A 171 -0.19 22.95 -8.58
C THR A 171 1.14 23.54 -8.10
N ARG A 172 2.17 22.68 -7.87
CA ARG A 172 3.46 23.13 -7.34
C ARG A 172 4.61 22.17 -7.64
N ILE A 173 5.82 22.69 -7.60
CA ILE A 173 7.06 21.90 -7.59
C ILE A 173 7.54 21.80 -6.14
N VAL A 174 7.86 20.57 -5.70
CA VAL A 174 8.44 20.31 -4.38
C VAL A 174 9.93 20.08 -4.54
N GLU A 175 10.74 21.02 -4.06
CA GLU A 175 12.20 20.90 -4.10
C GLU A 175 12.68 19.92 -3.02
N TYR A 176 13.39 18.85 -3.42
CA TYR A 176 13.78 17.81 -2.48
C TYR A 176 15.13 18.09 -1.82
N GLN A 177 16.07 18.78 -2.50
CA GLN A 177 17.37 19.08 -1.92
C GLN A 177 17.26 19.86 -0.59
N PRO A 178 16.48 20.96 -0.47
CA PRO A 178 16.33 21.66 0.80
C PRO A 178 15.77 20.79 1.91
N ILE A 179 14.88 19.83 1.57
CA ILE A 179 14.32 18.85 2.52
C ILE A 179 15.40 17.90 3.02
N VAL A 180 16.23 17.37 2.11
CA VAL A 180 17.35 16.48 2.44
C VAL A 180 18.39 17.22 3.28
N ASP A 181 18.78 18.44 2.89
CA ASP A 181 19.74 19.25 3.63
C ASP A 181 19.24 19.55 5.04
N GLN A 182 17.99 19.95 5.17
CA GLN A 182 17.38 20.21 6.48
C GLN A 182 17.29 18.92 7.33
N ALA A 183 16.91 17.78 6.73
CA ALA A 183 16.88 16.50 7.44
C ALA A 183 18.26 16.15 8.00
N LEU A 184 19.32 16.33 7.23
CA LEU A 184 20.70 16.04 7.65
C LEU A 184 21.18 16.94 8.81
N THR A 185 20.60 18.12 9.00
CA THR A 185 20.88 18.95 10.21
C THR A 185 20.24 18.38 11.47
N MET A 186 19.22 17.51 11.33
CA MET A 186 18.46 16.93 12.44
C MET A 186 18.95 15.53 12.82
N THR A 187 19.83 14.91 12.02
CA THR A 187 20.29 13.53 12.21
C THR A 187 21.60 13.44 12.97
N THR A 188 21.74 12.36 13.70
CA THR A 188 23.01 11.96 14.33
C THR A 188 23.89 11.16 13.36
N HIS A 189 23.27 10.37 12.48
CA HIS A 189 23.96 9.63 11.43
C HIS A 189 24.13 10.49 10.18
N GLN A 190 25.33 10.49 9.59
CA GLN A 190 25.64 11.24 8.37
C GLN A 190 25.99 10.27 7.24
N PRO A 191 25.11 10.12 6.23
CA PRO A 191 25.41 9.34 5.02
C PRO A 191 26.63 9.88 4.28
N GLY A 192 27.40 8.97 3.64
CA GLY A 192 28.66 9.35 2.99
C GLY A 192 28.45 10.25 1.77
N ARG A 193 27.45 9.96 0.94
CA ARG A 193 27.13 10.67 -0.31
C ARG A 193 25.63 10.74 -0.53
N ILE A 194 25.21 11.67 -1.39
CA ILE A 194 23.84 11.79 -1.91
C ILE A 194 23.92 11.76 -3.43
N VAL A 195 23.31 10.75 -4.05
CA VAL A 195 23.17 10.66 -5.51
C VAL A 195 21.90 11.40 -5.90
N MET A 196 22.04 12.43 -6.72
CA MET A 196 20.94 13.34 -7.10
C MET A 196 20.56 13.18 -8.57
N LEU A 197 19.33 12.75 -8.82
CA LEU A 197 18.72 12.80 -10.14
C LEU A 197 18.26 14.23 -10.41
N GLN A 198 18.84 14.87 -11.42
CA GLN A 198 18.37 16.19 -11.85
C GLN A 198 17.09 16.05 -12.69
N ARG A 199 16.12 16.91 -12.41
CA ARG A 199 14.89 17.04 -13.18
C ARG A 199 14.80 18.45 -13.77
N ASP A 200 14.50 18.55 -15.08
CA ASP A 200 14.48 19.82 -15.83
C ASP A 200 13.51 20.87 -15.23
N ALA A 201 12.42 20.41 -14.62
CA ALA A 201 11.43 21.28 -14.00
C ALA A 201 12.02 22.15 -12.87
N LYS A 202 12.99 21.61 -12.12
CA LYS A 202 13.69 22.35 -11.06
C LYS A 202 15.03 21.65 -10.75
N PRO A 203 16.11 21.98 -11.47
CA PRO A 203 17.45 21.49 -11.13
C PRO A 203 17.89 21.99 -9.75
N ALA A 204 18.61 21.14 -9.02
CA ALA A 204 19.18 21.47 -7.71
C ALA A 204 20.66 21.87 -7.85
N PRO A 205 21.14 22.90 -7.11
CA PRO A 205 22.57 23.21 -7.05
C PRO A 205 23.28 22.11 -6.23
N LEU A 206 24.33 21.50 -6.80
CA LEU A 206 25.04 20.39 -6.15
C LEU A 206 26.18 20.90 -5.27
N GLY A 207 26.09 20.68 -3.96
CA GLY A 207 27.19 20.89 -3.02
C GLY A 207 28.15 19.70 -2.97
N PRO A 208 29.23 19.76 -2.17
CA PRO A 208 30.30 18.76 -2.15
C PRO A 208 29.84 17.33 -1.77
N ARG A 209 28.73 17.18 -1.08
CA ARG A 209 28.16 15.86 -0.68
C ARG A 209 27.37 15.20 -1.81
N TYR A 210 26.95 15.98 -2.79
CA TYR A 210 26.10 15.53 -3.89
C TYR A 210 26.91 15.04 -5.07
N LEU A 211 26.41 13.99 -5.70
CA LEU A 211 26.91 13.46 -6.96
C LEU A 211 25.73 13.37 -7.93
N GLU A 212 25.88 13.89 -9.12
CA GLU A 212 24.83 13.80 -10.11
C GLU A 212 24.66 12.35 -10.61
N TRP A 213 23.40 11.92 -10.74
CA TRP A 213 23.04 10.59 -11.24
C TRP A 213 23.69 10.31 -12.60
N ALA A 214 23.63 11.27 -13.53
CA ALA A 214 24.17 11.10 -14.86
C ALA A 214 25.71 10.96 -14.85
N GLU A 215 26.41 11.70 -13.98
CA GLU A 215 27.87 11.56 -13.81
C GLU A 215 28.23 10.18 -13.25
N LEU A 216 27.51 9.71 -12.23
CA LEU A 216 27.70 8.37 -11.68
C LEU A 216 27.48 7.30 -12.75
N MET A 217 26.43 7.41 -13.56
CA MET A 217 26.11 6.48 -14.63
C MET A 217 27.11 6.49 -15.78
N ALA A 218 27.75 7.63 -16.07
CA ALA A 218 28.73 7.75 -17.16
C ALA A 218 29.96 6.85 -16.94
N ASP A 219 30.41 6.75 -15.70
CA ASP A 219 31.62 5.98 -15.34
C ASP A 219 31.31 4.58 -14.81
N ALA A 220 30.04 4.29 -14.49
CA ALA A 220 29.62 3.05 -13.89
C ALA A 220 29.77 1.85 -14.84
N LYS A 221 30.34 0.77 -14.33
CA LYS A 221 30.42 -0.52 -15.01
C LYS A 221 29.35 -1.46 -14.47
N PRO A 222 28.67 -2.24 -15.32
CA PRO A 222 27.68 -3.20 -14.84
C PRO A 222 28.34 -4.24 -13.92
N VAL A 223 27.58 -4.67 -12.90
CA VAL A 223 27.99 -5.72 -11.96
C VAL A 223 26.99 -6.87 -11.95
N ASP A 224 27.47 -8.07 -11.63
CA ASP A 224 26.63 -9.26 -11.51
C ASP A 224 25.76 -9.24 -10.24
N PRO A 225 24.64 -9.98 -10.23
CA PRO A 225 23.80 -10.11 -9.04
C PRO A 225 24.52 -10.87 -7.91
N VAL A 226 24.49 -10.31 -6.71
CA VAL A 226 25.10 -10.92 -5.52
C VAL A 226 24.10 -11.86 -4.84
N PRO A 227 24.40 -13.17 -4.68
CA PRO A 227 23.53 -14.07 -3.94
C PRO A 227 23.36 -13.64 -2.47
N VAL A 228 22.11 -13.68 -1.99
CA VAL A 228 21.74 -13.40 -0.61
C VAL A 228 20.97 -14.58 -0.04
N LYS A 229 21.00 -14.76 1.28
CA LYS A 229 20.13 -15.75 1.93
C LYS A 229 18.67 -15.34 1.74
N ALA A 230 17.79 -16.31 1.63
CA ALA A 230 16.35 -16.04 1.54
C ALA A 230 15.84 -15.22 2.74
N THR A 231 16.47 -15.37 3.89
CA THR A 231 16.17 -14.66 5.15
C THR A 231 16.85 -13.30 5.29
N ASP A 232 17.75 -12.92 4.36
CA ASP A 232 18.39 -11.60 4.39
C ASP A 232 17.35 -10.51 4.08
N PRO A 233 17.42 -9.33 4.73
CA PRO A 233 16.52 -8.23 4.43
C PRO A 233 16.69 -7.72 2.99
N LEU A 234 15.57 -7.56 2.28
CA LEU A 234 15.49 -6.89 0.98
C LEU A 234 15.25 -5.40 1.14
N TYR A 235 14.31 -5.04 2.03
CA TYR A 235 13.99 -3.65 2.30
C TYR A 235 13.46 -3.41 3.71
N ILE A 236 13.50 -2.13 4.11
CA ILE A 236 12.87 -1.60 5.31
C ILE A 236 11.83 -0.57 4.89
N LEU A 237 10.56 -0.81 5.20
CA LEU A 237 9.50 0.15 4.94
C LEU A 237 8.94 0.70 6.25
N TYR A 238 9.09 2.00 6.44
CA TYR A 238 8.67 2.67 7.66
C TYR A 238 7.20 3.03 7.65
N THR A 239 6.48 2.62 8.71
CA THR A 239 5.10 3.02 8.97
C THR A 239 5.02 3.96 10.17
N SER A 240 3.95 4.75 10.25
CA SER A 240 3.70 5.60 11.42
C SER A 240 3.37 4.75 12.64
N GLY A 241 4.19 4.83 13.67
CA GLY A 241 3.93 4.17 14.95
C GLY A 241 2.93 4.98 15.81
N THR A 242 2.11 4.29 16.59
CA THR A 242 1.20 4.91 17.58
C THR A 242 1.95 5.68 18.66
N THR A 243 3.22 5.34 18.89
CA THR A 243 4.12 5.96 19.89
C THR A 243 4.94 7.13 19.34
N GLY A 244 4.71 7.55 18.09
CA GLY A 244 5.47 8.64 17.46
C GLY A 244 6.84 8.24 16.87
N ARG A 245 7.40 7.07 17.21
CA ARG A 245 8.58 6.51 16.54
C ARG A 245 8.15 5.64 15.35
N PRO A 246 8.72 5.85 14.16
CA PRO A 246 8.40 5.01 12.99
C PRO A 246 8.77 3.55 13.27
N LYS A 247 8.00 2.62 12.67
CA LYS A 247 8.27 1.18 12.69
C LYS A 247 8.90 0.79 11.37
N GLY A 248 10.11 0.28 11.39
CA GLY A 248 10.78 -0.26 10.20
C GLY A 248 10.32 -1.68 9.92
N VAL A 249 9.31 -1.85 9.08
CA VAL A 249 8.85 -3.17 8.64
C VAL A 249 9.92 -3.81 7.76
N VAL A 250 10.51 -4.90 8.20
CA VAL A 250 11.49 -5.66 7.42
C VAL A 250 10.78 -6.58 6.44
N ARG A 251 11.36 -6.74 5.26
CA ARG A 251 10.94 -7.74 4.28
C ARG A 251 12.14 -8.58 3.86
N ASP A 252 12.03 -9.88 3.98
CA ASP A 252 13.07 -10.81 3.54
C ASP A 252 13.05 -11.04 2.02
N ALA A 253 14.18 -11.47 1.45
CA ALA A 253 14.32 -11.61 0.01
C ALA A 253 13.55 -12.82 -0.54
N GLY A 254 13.68 -13.99 0.09
CA GLY A 254 13.10 -15.23 -0.42
C GLY A 254 11.61 -15.34 -0.23
N GLY A 255 11.13 -15.12 1.00
CA GLY A 255 9.71 -15.16 1.30
C GLY A 255 8.91 -14.19 0.48
N HIS A 256 9.44 -12.97 0.29
CA HIS A 256 8.83 -11.94 -0.53
C HIS A 256 8.73 -12.35 -2.02
N ALA A 257 9.83 -12.85 -2.61
CA ALA A 257 9.83 -13.24 -4.02
C ALA A 257 8.83 -14.37 -4.30
N VAL A 258 8.79 -15.39 -3.44
CA VAL A 258 7.86 -16.53 -3.58
C VAL A 258 6.41 -16.10 -3.42
N ALA A 259 6.09 -15.36 -2.36
CA ALA A 259 4.72 -14.92 -2.07
C ALA A 259 4.17 -13.99 -3.16
N LEU A 260 4.97 -13.05 -3.65
CA LEU A 260 4.53 -12.14 -4.71
C LEU A 260 4.30 -12.89 -6.02
N THR A 261 5.20 -13.79 -6.41
CA THR A 261 5.01 -14.63 -7.59
C THR A 261 3.74 -15.46 -7.49
N TYR A 262 3.48 -16.08 -6.32
CA TYR A 262 2.26 -16.81 -6.06
C TYR A 262 1.01 -15.92 -6.17
N SER A 263 1.04 -14.73 -5.55
CA SER A 263 -0.11 -13.82 -5.52
C SER A 263 -0.51 -13.30 -6.90
N MET A 264 0.47 -13.02 -7.79
CA MET A 264 0.17 -12.58 -9.15
C MET A 264 -0.64 -13.61 -9.93
N ASN A 265 -0.27 -14.87 -9.79
CA ASN A 265 -0.98 -15.96 -10.46
C ASN A 265 -2.31 -16.29 -9.75
N ALA A 266 -2.28 -16.54 -8.43
CA ALA A 266 -3.43 -17.06 -7.69
C ALA A 266 -4.53 -16.01 -7.43
N VAL A 267 -4.12 -14.76 -7.11
CA VAL A 267 -5.06 -13.69 -6.74
C VAL A 267 -5.43 -12.85 -7.96
N TYR A 268 -4.43 -12.39 -8.71
CA TYR A 268 -4.62 -11.36 -9.72
C TYR A 268 -4.87 -11.90 -11.14
N ASP A 269 -4.64 -13.19 -11.38
CA ASP A 269 -4.74 -13.82 -12.73
C ASP A 269 -3.86 -13.09 -13.76
N ILE A 270 -2.65 -12.74 -13.35
CA ILE A 270 -1.66 -12.06 -14.19
C ILE A 270 -0.48 -12.99 -14.43
N HIS A 271 -0.06 -13.07 -15.68
CA HIS A 271 0.94 -14.00 -16.18
C HIS A 271 2.04 -13.26 -16.94
N SER A 272 3.10 -14.00 -17.28
CA SER A 272 4.19 -13.46 -18.12
C SER A 272 3.66 -12.92 -19.45
N GLY A 273 4.06 -11.69 -19.79
CA GLY A 273 3.62 -10.98 -20.99
C GLY A 273 2.37 -10.12 -20.82
N ASP A 274 1.59 -10.30 -19.74
CA ASP A 274 0.47 -9.41 -19.43
C ASP A 274 0.98 -8.01 -19.02
N VAL A 275 0.17 -7.00 -19.23
CA VAL A 275 0.41 -5.64 -18.75
C VAL A 275 -0.40 -5.41 -17.47
N TRP A 276 0.30 -5.08 -16.42
CA TRP A 276 -0.22 -4.80 -15.08
C TRP A 276 0.00 -3.35 -14.68
N TRP A 277 -1.02 -2.71 -14.16
CA TRP A 277 -0.89 -1.37 -13.64
C TRP A 277 -1.32 -1.26 -12.18
N THR A 278 -0.42 -0.75 -11.34
CA THR A 278 -0.73 -0.30 -9.98
C THR A 278 -0.64 1.21 -9.92
N ALA A 279 -1.79 1.87 -9.80
CA ALA A 279 -1.87 3.33 -9.61
C ALA A 279 -1.68 3.68 -8.13
N SER A 280 -0.43 3.65 -7.69
CA SER A 280 0.04 3.97 -6.34
C SER A 280 1.44 4.59 -6.42
N ASP A 281 2.13 4.72 -5.28
CA ASP A 281 3.47 5.28 -5.17
C ASP A 281 4.47 4.23 -4.67
N VAL A 282 5.70 4.24 -5.19
CA VAL A 282 6.77 3.31 -4.77
C VAL A 282 7.17 3.49 -3.31
N GLY A 283 6.85 4.60 -2.68
CA GLY A 283 7.06 4.84 -1.24
C GLY A 283 6.11 4.07 -0.33
N TRP A 284 5.12 3.37 -0.88
CA TRP A 284 4.19 2.52 -0.12
C TRP A 284 4.42 1.05 -0.39
N VAL A 285 3.91 0.18 0.50
CA VAL A 285 4.02 -1.28 0.32
C VAL A 285 3.41 -1.76 -0.99
N VAL A 286 2.31 -1.13 -1.41
CA VAL A 286 1.66 -1.41 -2.71
C VAL A 286 2.62 -1.17 -3.87
N GLY A 287 3.38 -0.08 -3.83
CA GLY A 287 4.37 0.24 -4.85
C GLY A 287 5.57 -0.70 -4.84
N HIS A 288 6.09 -1.07 -3.65
CA HIS A 288 7.13 -2.09 -3.54
C HIS A 288 6.66 -3.40 -4.15
N SER A 289 5.54 -3.93 -3.64
CA SER A 289 5.06 -5.25 -4.05
C SER A 289 4.58 -5.28 -5.50
N TYR A 290 3.78 -4.30 -5.94
CA TYR A 290 3.00 -4.41 -7.18
C TYR A 290 3.30 -3.36 -8.26
N ILE A 291 4.26 -2.43 -8.04
CA ILE A 291 4.87 -1.65 -9.12
C ILE A 291 6.25 -2.23 -9.45
N CYS A 292 7.11 -2.40 -8.42
CA CYS A 292 8.49 -2.79 -8.61
C CYS A 292 8.68 -4.31 -8.75
N TYR A 293 8.27 -5.11 -7.73
CA TYR A 293 8.72 -6.50 -7.66
C TYR A 293 7.80 -7.51 -8.35
N ALA A 294 6.54 -7.63 -7.94
CA ALA A 294 5.67 -8.71 -8.38
C ALA A 294 5.50 -8.83 -9.90
N PRO A 295 5.20 -7.73 -10.64
CA PRO A 295 5.06 -7.82 -12.10
C PRO A 295 6.35 -8.29 -12.77
N LEU A 296 7.50 -7.75 -12.35
CA LEU A 296 8.79 -8.10 -12.92
C LEU A 296 9.20 -9.53 -12.56
N LEU A 297 8.92 -10.00 -11.34
CA LEU A 297 9.20 -11.38 -10.94
C LEU A 297 8.51 -12.41 -11.82
N ILE A 298 7.28 -12.17 -12.28
CA ILE A 298 6.55 -13.11 -13.15
C ILE A 298 6.79 -12.89 -14.63
N GLY A 299 7.55 -11.86 -15.03
CA GLY A 299 7.79 -11.52 -16.43
C GLY A 299 6.62 -10.78 -17.09
N ALA A 300 5.82 -10.06 -16.32
CA ALA A 300 4.81 -9.14 -16.81
C ALA A 300 5.39 -7.74 -17.07
N THR A 301 4.64 -6.88 -17.74
CA THR A 301 4.97 -5.47 -17.92
C THR A 301 4.33 -4.66 -16.81
N SER A 302 5.13 -3.91 -16.05
CA SER A 302 4.64 -2.97 -15.04
C SER A 302 4.40 -1.59 -15.63
N VAL A 303 3.28 -0.95 -15.28
CA VAL A 303 3.01 0.46 -15.62
C VAL A 303 3.26 1.32 -14.39
N MET A 304 4.04 2.38 -14.55
CA MET A 304 4.36 3.39 -13.55
C MET A 304 3.84 4.74 -14.02
N TYR A 305 2.94 5.35 -13.25
CA TYR A 305 2.28 6.59 -13.62
C TYR A 305 2.68 7.73 -12.68
N GLU A 306 3.21 8.81 -13.25
CA GLU A 306 3.49 10.05 -12.53
C GLU A 306 2.36 11.06 -12.80
N GLY A 307 1.36 11.06 -11.92
CA GLY A 307 0.17 11.89 -12.05
C GLY A 307 -0.85 11.60 -10.95
N LYS A 308 -2.01 12.22 -11.06
CA LYS A 308 -3.15 12.06 -10.15
C LYS A 308 -4.35 11.48 -10.90
N PRO A 309 -5.32 10.87 -10.21
CA PRO A 309 -6.52 10.32 -10.85
C PRO A 309 -7.41 11.41 -11.48
N VAL A 310 -7.29 12.65 -11.02
CA VAL A 310 -7.96 13.84 -11.56
C VAL A 310 -6.99 15.01 -11.61
N GLY A 311 -7.16 15.91 -12.59
CA GLY A 311 -6.33 17.12 -12.73
C GLY A 311 -4.96 16.92 -13.38
N THR A 312 -4.68 15.71 -13.94
CA THR A 312 -3.46 15.43 -14.71
C THR A 312 -3.74 14.58 -15.96
N PRO A 313 -4.32 15.13 -17.03
CA PRO A 313 -4.89 16.47 -17.11
C PRO A 313 -6.33 16.55 -16.61
N ASP A 314 -7.09 15.43 -16.58
CA ASP A 314 -8.51 15.36 -16.28
C ASP A 314 -8.90 14.03 -15.61
N ALA A 315 -10.19 13.75 -15.46
CA ALA A 315 -10.71 12.51 -14.88
C ALA A 315 -10.60 11.29 -15.82
N GLY A 316 -10.19 11.48 -17.06
CA GLY A 316 -9.95 10.42 -18.05
C GLY A 316 -8.53 9.84 -17.99
N ALA A 317 -7.63 10.41 -17.19
CA ALA A 317 -6.23 10.04 -17.14
C ALA A 317 -6.01 8.53 -16.93
N PHE A 318 -6.74 7.90 -16.00
CA PHE A 318 -6.61 6.46 -15.73
C PHE A 318 -7.07 5.62 -16.91
N TRP A 319 -8.13 6.00 -17.55
CA TRP A 319 -8.69 5.27 -18.71
C TRP A 319 -7.78 5.39 -19.93
N ARG A 320 -7.16 6.56 -20.10
CA ARG A 320 -6.12 6.77 -21.12
C ARG A 320 -4.93 5.83 -20.90
N VAL A 321 -4.40 5.78 -19.68
CA VAL A 321 -3.23 4.93 -19.36
C VAL A 321 -3.56 3.46 -19.59
N ILE A 322 -4.74 2.98 -19.19
CA ILE A 322 -5.19 1.60 -19.47
C ILE A 322 -5.23 1.33 -20.97
N ALA A 323 -5.85 2.21 -21.74
CA ALA A 323 -6.03 2.04 -23.18
C ALA A 323 -4.69 2.05 -23.92
N GLU A 324 -3.80 3.01 -23.61
CA GLU A 324 -2.52 3.17 -24.30
C GLU A 324 -1.49 2.11 -23.93
N SER A 325 -1.49 1.66 -22.68
CA SER A 325 -0.57 0.59 -22.22
C SER A 325 -1.11 -0.81 -22.53
N GLY A 326 -2.39 -0.96 -22.79
CA GLY A 326 -3.06 -2.26 -22.90
C GLY A 326 -3.15 -3.00 -21.57
N ALA A 327 -3.24 -2.28 -20.44
CA ALA A 327 -3.28 -2.87 -19.12
C ALA A 327 -4.44 -3.84 -18.96
N ARG A 328 -4.14 -5.10 -18.61
CA ARG A 328 -5.12 -6.16 -18.34
C ARG A 328 -5.85 -5.93 -17.01
N ALA A 329 -5.15 -5.37 -16.02
CA ALA A 329 -5.73 -5.05 -14.74
C ALA A 329 -5.19 -3.71 -14.19
N LEU A 330 -6.02 -3.06 -13.38
CA LEU A 330 -5.66 -1.89 -12.59
C LEU A 330 -5.81 -2.23 -11.11
N PHE A 331 -4.80 -1.92 -10.32
CA PHE A 331 -4.87 -1.90 -8.87
C PHE A 331 -4.76 -0.46 -8.34
N THR A 332 -5.76 0.01 -7.61
CA THR A 332 -5.77 1.37 -7.05
C THR A 332 -6.50 1.44 -5.71
N ALA A 333 -6.59 2.62 -5.11
CA ALA A 333 -7.34 2.85 -3.88
C ALA A 333 -8.78 3.35 -4.17
N PRO A 334 -9.77 3.04 -3.31
CA PRO A 334 -11.12 3.56 -3.41
C PRO A 334 -11.19 5.09 -3.52
N THR A 335 -10.33 5.81 -2.79
CA THR A 335 -10.22 7.27 -2.87
C THR A 335 -9.98 7.78 -4.29
N ALA A 336 -9.17 7.09 -5.10
CA ALA A 336 -8.91 7.49 -6.49
C ALA A 336 -10.20 7.42 -7.33
N LEU A 337 -10.96 6.32 -7.18
CA LEU A 337 -12.23 6.18 -7.91
C LEU A 337 -13.30 7.15 -7.42
N ARG A 338 -13.38 7.39 -6.11
CA ARG A 338 -14.30 8.42 -5.58
C ARG A 338 -13.97 9.81 -6.15
N ALA A 339 -12.69 10.15 -6.28
CA ALA A 339 -12.28 11.41 -6.91
C ALA A 339 -12.70 11.47 -8.38
N ILE A 340 -12.50 10.40 -9.16
CA ILE A 340 -12.93 10.33 -10.56
C ILE A 340 -14.47 10.43 -10.64
N LYS A 341 -15.20 9.60 -9.87
CA LYS A 341 -16.66 9.59 -9.84
C LYS A 341 -17.25 10.96 -9.49
N ARG A 342 -16.63 11.68 -8.57
CA ARG A 342 -17.07 13.04 -8.19
C ARG A 342 -17.01 14.02 -9.36
N VAL A 343 -16.00 13.92 -10.23
CA VAL A 343 -15.78 14.82 -11.36
C VAL A 343 -16.53 14.31 -12.60
N ASP A 344 -16.60 13.01 -12.81
CA ASP A 344 -17.26 12.35 -13.94
C ASP A 344 -18.26 11.26 -13.47
N PRO A 345 -19.37 11.64 -12.83
CA PRO A 345 -20.34 10.68 -12.29
C PRO A 345 -21.02 9.85 -13.37
N ASP A 346 -21.15 10.39 -14.58
CA ASP A 346 -21.75 9.71 -15.72
C ASP A 346 -20.79 8.76 -16.44
N GLY A 347 -19.47 8.83 -16.17
CA GLY A 347 -18.44 8.03 -16.84
C GLY A 347 -18.19 8.45 -18.29
N LYS A 348 -18.39 9.72 -18.62
CA LYS A 348 -18.20 10.25 -20.00
C LYS A 348 -16.75 10.15 -20.45
N GLU A 349 -15.81 10.30 -19.52
CA GLU A 349 -14.37 10.16 -19.80
C GLU A 349 -14.00 8.72 -20.14
N ILE A 350 -14.62 7.73 -19.49
CA ILE A 350 -14.40 6.30 -19.78
C ILE A 350 -14.71 5.98 -21.25
N ALA A 351 -15.82 6.52 -21.76
CA ALA A 351 -16.30 6.23 -23.12
C ALA A 351 -15.38 6.75 -24.25
N LYS A 352 -14.38 7.57 -23.93
CA LYS A 352 -13.42 8.09 -24.91
C LYS A 352 -12.31 7.10 -25.26
N TYR A 353 -12.13 6.04 -24.47
CA TYR A 353 -10.98 5.14 -24.55
C TYR A 353 -11.39 3.69 -24.83
N ASP A 354 -10.57 2.99 -25.59
CA ASP A 354 -10.72 1.55 -25.82
C ASP A 354 -10.17 0.76 -24.64
N LEU A 355 -11.06 0.22 -23.83
CA LEU A 355 -10.71 -0.62 -22.67
C LEU A 355 -10.87 -2.12 -22.95
N SER A 356 -10.86 -2.53 -24.24
CA SER A 356 -11.10 -3.94 -24.63
C SER A 356 -10.09 -4.94 -24.06
N ALA A 357 -8.86 -4.52 -23.72
CA ALA A 357 -7.86 -5.33 -23.04
C ALA A 357 -8.09 -5.47 -21.53
N PHE A 358 -8.81 -4.52 -20.92
CA PHE A 358 -9.01 -4.44 -19.47
C PHE A 358 -9.96 -5.54 -18.98
N ARG A 359 -9.60 -6.24 -17.90
CA ARG A 359 -10.33 -7.42 -17.40
C ARG A 359 -10.76 -7.31 -15.94
N THR A 360 -10.01 -6.59 -15.11
CA THR A 360 -10.30 -6.56 -13.66
C THR A 360 -9.77 -5.28 -13.02
N LEU A 361 -10.58 -4.70 -12.13
CA LEU A 361 -10.19 -3.61 -11.25
C LEU A 361 -10.02 -4.14 -9.83
N PHE A 362 -8.83 -3.98 -9.25
CA PHE A 362 -8.53 -4.33 -7.86
C PHE A 362 -8.42 -3.08 -7.00
N MET A 363 -8.97 -3.16 -5.78
CA MET A 363 -9.05 -2.04 -4.84
C MET A 363 -8.54 -2.47 -3.47
N ALA A 364 -7.72 -1.64 -2.83
CA ALA A 364 -7.29 -1.85 -1.45
C ALA A 364 -6.86 -0.54 -0.78
N GLY A 365 -6.54 -0.62 0.51
CA GLY A 365 -6.01 0.49 1.33
C GLY A 365 -7.05 1.10 2.27
N GLU A 366 -8.31 1.03 1.90
CA GLU A 366 -9.48 1.38 2.72
C GLU A 366 -10.68 0.55 2.24
N ARG A 367 -11.74 0.51 3.04
CA ARG A 367 -12.96 -0.21 2.66
C ARG A 367 -13.58 0.39 1.39
N LEU A 368 -13.86 -0.47 0.42
CA LEU A 368 -14.61 -0.07 -0.76
C LEU A 368 -16.12 -0.02 -0.43
N ASP A 369 -16.67 1.18 -0.50
CA ASP A 369 -18.10 1.35 -0.28
C ASP A 369 -18.94 0.77 -1.44
N PRO A 370 -20.15 0.23 -1.16
CA PRO A 370 -20.98 -0.41 -2.17
C PRO A 370 -21.39 0.51 -3.33
N ASP A 371 -21.54 1.81 -3.09
CA ASP A 371 -21.93 2.80 -4.11
C ASP A 371 -20.80 3.04 -5.12
N THR A 372 -19.55 3.17 -4.65
CA THR A 372 -18.38 3.28 -5.53
C THR A 372 -18.12 1.97 -6.29
N LEU A 373 -18.28 0.81 -5.63
CA LEU A 373 -18.17 -0.49 -6.28
C LEU A 373 -19.21 -0.65 -7.39
N GLY A 374 -20.46 -0.33 -7.11
CA GLY A 374 -21.55 -0.39 -8.07
C GLY A 374 -21.31 0.50 -9.28
N TRP A 375 -20.94 1.76 -9.05
CA TRP A 375 -20.60 2.72 -10.10
C TRP A 375 -19.46 2.21 -11.00
N ALA A 376 -18.37 1.75 -10.40
CA ALA A 376 -17.22 1.26 -11.15
C ALA A 376 -17.55 0.03 -11.99
N ARG A 377 -18.27 -0.94 -11.41
CA ARG A 377 -18.73 -2.14 -12.12
C ARG A 377 -19.63 -1.80 -13.31
N ASP A 378 -20.61 -0.91 -13.10
CA ASP A 378 -21.61 -0.56 -14.13
C ASP A 378 -20.98 0.28 -15.26
N LYS A 379 -19.96 1.11 -14.97
CA LYS A 379 -19.29 1.94 -15.97
C LYS A 379 -18.19 1.20 -16.73
N LEU A 380 -17.46 0.29 -16.07
CA LEU A 380 -16.34 -0.42 -16.68
C LEU A 380 -16.73 -1.78 -17.28
N GLY A 381 -17.81 -2.39 -16.82
CA GLY A 381 -18.28 -3.69 -17.31
C GLY A 381 -17.34 -4.86 -16.93
N VAL A 382 -16.45 -4.67 -15.98
CA VAL A 382 -15.50 -5.69 -15.50
C VAL A 382 -15.69 -5.96 -14.00
N PRO A 383 -15.22 -7.10 -13.47
CA PRO A 383 -15.19 -7.34 -12.03
C PRO A 383 -14.39 -6.27 -11.29
N VAL A 384 -14.98 -5.77 -10.20
CA VAL A 384 -14.36 -4.84 -9.25
C VAL A 384 -14.15 -5.59 -7.95
N ILE A 385 -12.90 -5.80 -7.58
CA ILE A 385 -12.48 -6.67 -6.50
C ILE A 385 -11.93 -5.82 -5.35
N ASP A 386 -12.64 -5.80 -4.23
CA ASP A 386 -12.07 -5.32 -2.97
C ASP A 386 -11.21 -6.42 -2.37
N HIS A 387 -10.03 -6.06 -1.86
CA HIS A 387 -9.15 -7.00 -1.18
C HIS A 387 -8.41 -6.29 -0.05
N TRP A 388 -8.02 -7.07 0.96
CA TRP A 388 -7.50 -6.54 2.21
C TRP A 388 -6.14 -7.10 2.57
N TRP A 389 -5.24 -6.20 2.97
CA TRP A 389 -3.90 -6.48 3.47
C TRP A 389 -3.28 -5.27 4.17
N GLN A 390 -2.06 -5.41 4.66
CA GLN A 390 -1.37 -4.40 5.45
C GLN A 390 0.06 -4.23 4.96
N THR A 391 0.72 -3.14 5.36
CA THR A 391 2.16 -2.95 5.11
C THR A 391 2.96 -4.10 5.72
N GLU A 392 2.57 -4.54 6.88
CA GLU A 392 3.17 -5.64 7.63
C GLU A 392 3.09 -6.97 6.88
N THR A 393 2.01 -7.25 6.19
CA THR A 393 1.80 -8.52 5.50
C THR A 393 2.39 -8.58 4.10
N GLY A 394 2.51 -7.43 3.42
CA GLY A 394 3.22 -7.28 2.14
C GLY A 394 2.47 -7.76 0.90
N TRP A 395 1.40 -8.54 1.07
CA TRP A 395 0.55 -9.07 0.02
C TRP A 395 -0.85 -9.42 0.57
N PRO A 396 -1.88 -9.69 -0.27
CA PRO A 396 -3.26 -9.87 0.17
C PRO A 396 -3.45 -10.96 1.20
N ILE A 397 -4.12 -10.60 2.31
CA ILE A 397 -4.61 -11.53 3.32
C ILE A 397 -5.93 -12.15 2.87
N ALA A 398 -6.83 -11.31 2.33
CA ALA A 398 -8.10 -11.75 1.80
C ALA A 398 -8.36 -11.07 0.46
N ALA A 399 -8.81 -11.86 -0.52
CA ALA A 399 -9.10 -11.41 -1.87
C ALA A 399 -10.02 -12.40 -2.59
N ASN A 400 -10.57 -12.00 -3.75
CA ASN A 400 -11.16 -12.93 -4.71
C ASN A 400 -10.02 -13.64 -5.46
N PRO A 401 -9.84 -14.96 -5.33
CA PRO A 401 -8.70 -15.68 -5.91
C PRO A 401 -8.93 -15.94 -7.41
N ARG A 402 -8.87 -14.88 -8.20
CA ARG A 402 -9.24 -14.86 -9.64
C ARG A 402 -8.50 -15.91 -10.47
N GLY A 403 -7.24 -16.16 -10.16
CA GLY A 403 -6.40 -17.12 -10.89
C GLY A 403 -6.60 -18.57 -10.44
N LEU A 404 -7.23 -18.82 -9.29
CA LEU A 404 -7.57 -20.18 -8.82
C LEU A 404 -9.03 -20.52 -9.14
N GLU A 405 -9.94 -19.75 -8.58
CA GLU A 405 -11.38 -19.95 -8.71
C GLU A 405 -12.12 -18.63 -8.52
N PRO A 406 -12.54 -17.96 -9.60
CA PRO A 406 -13.27 -16.70 -9.49
C PRO A 406 -14.55 -16.86 -8.68
N MET A 407 -14.73 -16.02 -7.66
CA MET A 407 -15.87 -16.05 -6.76
C MET A 407 -16.83 -14.87 -7.02
N THR A 408 -18.07 -15.01 -6.55
CA THR A 408 -19.05 -13.92 -6.56
C THR A 408 -18.54 -12.75 -5.72
N VAL A 409 -18.60 -11.55 -6.25
CA VAL A 409 -18.27 -10.33 -5.49
C VAL A 409 -19.45 -9.94 -4.61
N LYS A 410 -19.26 -9.93 -3.30
CA LYS A 410 -20.23 -9.42 -2.32
C LYS A 410 -19.80 -8.00 -1.92
N PRO A 411 -20.65 -6.97 -2.09
CA PRO A 411 -20.31 -5.60 -1.72
C PRO A 411 -19.84 -5.47 -0.28
N GLY A 412 -18.75 -4.74 -0.06
CA GLY A 412 -18.15 -4.51 1.26
C GLY A 412 -17.34 -5.68 1.83
N SER A 413 -17.21 -6.78 1.09
CA SER A 413 -16.39 -7.94 1.49
C SER A 413 -15.07 -7.99 0.72
N ALA A 414 -13.99 -8.32 1.43
CA ALA A 414 -12.70 -8.65 0.85
C ALA A 414 -12.64 -10.09 0.29
N THR A 415 -13.77 -10.75 0.13
CA THR A 415 -14.00 -12.12 -0.33
C THR A 415 -13.50 -13.15 0.70
N VAL A 416 -12.45 -13.91 0.43
CA VAL A 416 -12.02 -15.02 1.29
C VAL A 416 -10.53 -14.91 1.64
N PRO A 417 -10.04 -15.51 2.72
CA PRO A 417 -8.62 -15.62 2.99
C PRO A 417 -7.87 -16.24 1.80
N VAL A 418 -6.77 -15.63 1.39
CA VAL A 418 -5.91 -16.19 0.34
C VAL A 418 -5.16 -17.40 0.89
N PRO A 419 -4.87 -18.46 0.09
CA PRO A 419 -4.06 -19.59 0.55
C PRO A 419 -2.78 -19.15 1.26
N GLY A 420 -2.52 -19.73 2.42
CA GLY A 420 -1.46 -19.35 3.35
C GLY A 420 -1.94 -18.54 4.56
N TRP A 421 -3.08 -17.86 4.48
CA TRP A 421 -3.58 -16.99 5.54
C TRP A 421 -4.69 -17.66 6.36
N ASP A 422 -4.35 -18.18 7.53
CA ASP A 422 -5.33 -18.77 8.47
C ASP A 422 -5.94 -17.65 9.34
N VAL A 423 -6.91 -16.94 8.76
CA VAL A 423 -7.61 -15.81 9.39
C VAL A 423 -8.64 -16.32 10.38
N ARG A 424 -8.72 -15.73 11.58
CA ARG A 424 -9.71 -16.01 12.64
C ARG A 424 -10.36 -14.72 13.11
N ILE A 425 -11.59 -14.83 13.61
CA ILE A 425 -12.30 -13.74 14.26
C ILE A 425 -12.40 -14.08 15.73
N LEU A 426 -11.76 -13.28 16.58
CA LEU A 426 -11.62 -13.58 18.01
C LEU A 426 -12.41 -12.58 18.87
N ASP A 427 -12.95 -13.08 19.98
CA ASP A 427 -13.48 -12.24 21.04
C ASP A 427 -12.35 -11.60 21.88
N PRO A 428 -12.66 -10.74 22.87
CA PRO A 428 -11.65 -10.13 23.73
C PRO A 428 -10.83 -11.13 24.57
N GLU A 429 -11.37 -12.31 24.83
CA GLU A 429 -10.76 -13.41 25.58
C GLU A 429 -9.91 -14.33 24.68
N GLY A 430 -9.98 -14.17 23.35
CA GLY A 430 -9.22 -14.94 22.37
C GLY A 430 -9.94 -16.21 21.86
N ALA A 431 -11.23 -16.37 22.18
CA ALA A 431 -12.02 -17.45 21.62
C ALA A 431 -12.54 -17.13 20.21
N GLU A 432 -12.57 -18.12 19.31
CA GLU A 432 -13.08 -17.93 17.95
C GLU A 432 -14.59 -17.71 17.95
N LEU A 433 -15.01 -16.67 17.25
CA LEU A 433 -16.42 -16.31 17.09
C LEU A 433 -17.06 -17.03 15.90
N PRO A 434 -18.36 -17.43 16.03
CA PRO A 434 -19.09 -18.01 14.91
C PRO A 434 -19.38 -16.99 13.80
N PRO A 435 -19.76 -17.46 12.59
CA PRO A 435 -20.16 -16.58 11.49
C PRO A 435 -21.19 -15.52 11.89
N GLY A 436 -21.11 -14.34 11.29
CA GLY A 436 -21.98 -13.19 11.58
C GLY A 436 -21.64 -12.42 12.86
N ARG A 437 -20.70 -12.89 13.68
CA ARG A 437 -20.28 -12.19 14.90
C ARG A 437 -19.01 -11.40 14.66
N GLN A 438 -19.06 -10.12 15.03
CA GLN A 438 -17.91 -9.20 14.88
C GLN A 438 -16.93 -9.36 16.04
N GLY A 439 -15.63 -9.39 15.70
CA GLY A 439 -14.52 -9.49 16.64
C GLY A 439 -13.23 -8.92 16.08
N ALA A 440 -12.11 -9.18 16.77
CA ALA A 440 -10.78 -8.84 16.29
C ALA A 440 -10.38 -9.82 15.19
N ILE A 441 -9.85 -9.30 14.07
CA ILE A 441 -9.27 -10.13 13.03
C ILE A 441 -7.86 -10.50 13.45
N ALA A 442 -7.59 -11.78 13.60
CA ALA A 442 -6.29 -12.34 13.94
C ALA A 442 -5.87 -13.40 12.91
N ILE A 443 -4.58 -13.67 12.81
CA ILE A 443 -4.03 -14.65 11.88
C ILE A 443 -3.24 -15.66 12.68
N THR A 444 -3.56 -16.97 12.50
CA THR A 444 -2.85 -18.06 13.17
C THR A 444 -1.39 -18.10 12.71
N LEU A 445 -0.46 -18.18 13.65
CA LEU A 445 0.97 -18.29 13.38
C LEU A 445 1.34 -19.72 12.91
N PRO A 446 2.41 -19.85 12.09
CA PRO A 446 3.23 -18.81 11.50
C PRO A 446 2.51 -18.06 10.38
N LEU A 447 2.83 -16.77 10.19
CA LEU A 447 2.42 -16.02 9.01
C LEU A 447 3.04 -16.64 7.74
N PRO A 448 2.38 -16.57 6.58
CA PRO A 448 2.96 -17.07 5.33
C PRO A 448 4.19 -16.27 4.90
N PRO A 449 5.02 -16.80 3.98
CA PRO A 449 6.16 -16.06 3.44
C PRO A 449 5.73 -14.73 2.81
N GLY A 450 6.66 -13.77 2.72
CA GLY A 450 6.37 -12.43 2.24
C GLY A 450 5.76 -11.50 3.31
N SER A 451 5.41 -12.00 4.50
CA SER A 451 5.07 -11.20 5.67
C SER A 451 6.33 -10.66 6.35
N LEU A 452 6.16 -9.66 7.25
CA LEU A 452 7.28 -9.19 8.05
C LEU A 452 7.83 -10.32 8.94
N PRO A 453 9.13 -10.63 8.90
CA PRO A 453 9.76 -11.53 9.86
C PRO A 453 10.02 -10.84 11.21
N THR A 454 10.16 -9.51 11.20
CA THR A 454 10.38 -8.66 12.38
C THR A 454 10.29 -7.17 12.01
N LEU A 455 10.47 -6.30 13.02
CA LEU A 455 10.78 -4.88 12.86
C LEU A 455 12.30 -4.66 12.88
N TRP A 456 12.76 -3.67 12.13
CA TRP A 456 14.20 -3.34 12.05
C TRP A 456 14.78 -2.98 13.42
N ASN A 457 15.78 -3.74 13.84
CA ASN A 457 16.45 -3.62 15.13
C ASN A 457 15.53 -3.68 16.38
N ASP A 458 14.31 -4.24 16.27
CA ASP A 458 13.33 -4.18 17.37
C ASP A 458 12.38 -5.40 17.40
N ASP A 459 12.97 -6.60 17.55
CA ASP A 459 12.21 -7.86 17.68
C ASP A 459 11.26 -7.81 18.88
N GLN A 460 11.67 -7.16 19.98
CA GLN A 460 10.84 -7.04 21.18
C GLN A 460 9.56 -6.23 20.91
N ARG A 461 9.66 -5.15 20.16
CA ARG A 461 8.51 -4.35 19.76
C ARG A 461 7.59 -5.12 18.81
N TYR A 462 8.16 -5.90 17.89
CA TYR A 462 7.37 -6.77 17.02
C TYR A 462 6.52 -7.74 17.84
N VAL A 463 7.12 -8.45 18.79
CA VAL A 463 6.40 -9.38 19.67
C VAL A 463 5.36 -8.63 20.51
N ALA A 464 5.73 -7.52 21.13
CA ALA A 464 4.84 -6.75 22.01
C ALA A 464 3.62 -6.17 21.29
N GLU A 465 3.80 -5.62 20.09
CA GLU A 465 2.71 -4.93 19.37
C GLU A 465 1.81 -5.87 18.56
N TYR A 466 2.34 -7.00 18.07
CA TYR A 466 1.61 -7.84 17.11
C TYR A 466 1.33 -9.27 17.59
N LEU A 467 2.13 -9.83 18.52
CA LEU A 467 2.08 -11.25 18.86
C LEU A 467 1.69 -11.54 20.32
N SER A 468 1.61 -10.53 21.19
CA SER A 468 1.41 -10.73 22.62
C SER A 468 -0.06 -10.71 23.07
N ARG A 469 -0.98 -10.19 22.25
CA ARG A 469 -2.39 -10.01 22.66
C ARG A 469 -3.16 -11.31 22.73
N TYR A 470 -2.94 -12.20 21.76
CA TYR A 470 -3.55 -13.51 21.68
C TYR A 470 -2.46 -14.54 21.41
N ASP A 471 -2.31 -15.52 22.30
CA ASP A 471 -1.27 -16.54 22.15
C ASP A 471 -1.47 -17.36 20.87
N GLY A 472 -0.41 -17.53 20.08
CA GLY A 472 -0.46 -18.22 18.80
C GLY A 472 -1.03 -17.42 17.62
N TYR A 473 -1.31 -16.13 17.79
CA TYR A 473 -1.89 -15.29 16.74
C TYR A 473 -1.12 -14.00 16.51
N TYR A 474 -1.13 -13.56 15.27
CA TYR A 474 -0.77 -12.21 14.86
C TYR A 474 -2.01 -11.31 14.92
N LEU A 475 -1.92 -10.19 15.64
CA LEU A 475 -2.98 -9.19 15.74
C LEU A 475 -2.90 -8.19 14.59
N THR A 476 -3.92 -8.17 13.71
CA THR A 476 -3.96 -7.22 12.59
C THR A 476 -4.28 -5.79 13.04
N GLY A 477 -4.94 -5.63 14.19
CA GLY A 477 -5.49 -4.36 14.66
C GLY A 477 -6.74 -3.93 13.90
N ASP A 478 -7.28 -4.78 13.04
CA ASP A 478 -8.55 -4.59 12.36
C ASP A 478 -9.65 -5.44 13.00
N GLY A 479 -10.87 -4.95 12.95
CA GLY A 479 -12.07 -5.67 13.38
C GLY A 479 -12.93 -6.08 12.18
N GLY A 480 -13.66 -7.20 12.32
CA GLY A 480 -14.49 -7.69 11.24
C GLY A 480 -15.25 -8.95 11.61
N TYR A 481 -15.87 -9.56 10.62
CA TYR A 481 -16.59 -10.82 10.77
C TYR A 481 -16.51 -11.65 9.48
N ARG A 482 -16.83 -12.94 9.56
CA ARG A 482 -17.10 -13.78 8.39
C ARG A 482 -18.59 -14.03 8.29
N ASP A 483 -19.13 -14.11 7.07
CA ASP A 483 -20.48 -14.61 6.87
C ASP A 483 -20.51 -16.16 6.83
N GLU A 484 -21.70 -16.73 6.64
CA GLU A 484 -21.92 -18.18 6.59
C GLU A 484 -21.21 -18.86 5.38
N ASP A 485 -20.96 -18.10 4.31
CA ASP A 485 -20.23 -18.57 3.14
C ASP A 485 -18.69 -18.43 3.30
N GLY A 486 -18.21 -17.91 4.43
CA GLY A 486 -16.79 -17.69 4.73
C GLY A 486 -16.20 -16.39 4.19
N TYR A 487 -17.04 -15.50 3.64
CA TYR A 487 -16.60 -14.19 3.16
C TYR A 487 -16.23 -13.28 4.33
N LEU A 488 -15.06 -12.63 4.21
CA LEU A 488 -14.52 -11.75 5.23
C LEU A 488 -14.96 -10.30 4.98
N TYR A 489 -15.50 -9.68 6.03
CA TYR A 489 -15.86 -8.27 6.08
C TYR A 489 -14.96 -7.54 7.07
N VAL A 490 -14.10 -6.66 6.55
CA VAL A 490 -13.22 -5.82 7.37
C VAL A 490 -13.95 -4.52 7.68
N MET A 491 -14.24 -4.28 8.96
CA MET A 491 -15.10 -3.18 9.39
C MET A 491 -14.32 -1.93 9.79
N GLY A 492 -13.00 -2.04 9.91
CA GLY A 492 -12.09 -0.95 10.26
C GLY A 492 -11.16 -1.29 11.42
N ARG A 493 -10.40 -0.30 11.85
CA ARG A 493 -9.46 -0.46 12.97
C ARG A 493 -10.18 -0.70 14.28
N THR A 494 -9.62 -1.58 15.11
CA THR A 494 -10.17 -1.84 16.46
C THR A 494 -10.03 -0.63 17.39
N ASP A 495 -9.11 0.29 17.11
CA ASP A 495 -8.91 1.56 17.80
C ASP A 495 -9.81 2.70 17.26
N ASP A 496 -10.48 2.51 16.12
CA ASP A 496 -11.49 3.44 15.56
C ASP A 496 -12.94 3.06 15.95
N VAL A 497 -13.14 2.04 16.78
CA VAL A 497 -14.45 1.65 17.31
C VAL A 497 -14.94 2.72 18.28
N ILE A 498 -16.22 3.11 18.13
CA ILE A 498 -16.90 4.05 19.04
C ILE A 498 -17.60 3.26 20.13
N ASN A 499 -17.38 3.64 21.39
CA ASN A 499 -18.00 2.98 22.54
C ASN A 499 -19.16 3.82 23.06
N VAL A 500 -20.38 3.50 22.62
CA VAL A 500 -21.60 4.21 23.01
C VAL A 500 -22.34 3.41 24.10
N ALA A 501 -22.33 3.88 25.31
CA ALA A 501 -23.01 3.24 26.46
C ALA A 501 -22.70 1.73 26.60
N GLY A 502 -21.43 1.35 26.37
CA GLY A 502 -20.98 -0.05 26.43
C GLY A 502 -21.13 -0.83 25.11
N HIS A 503 -21.78 -0.27 24.10
CA HIS A 503 -21.89 -0.88 22.77
C HIS A 503 -20.72 -0.44 21.88
N ARG A 504 -20.02 -1.41 21.31
CA ARG A 504 -18.92 -1.16 20.37
C ARG A 504 -19.47 -1.06 18.95
N LEU A 505 -19.39 0.12 18.36
CA LEU A 505 -19.94 0.44 17.05
C LEU A 505 -18.82 0.72 16.04
N SER A 506 -18.95 0.14 14.87
CA SER A 506 -18.01 0.36 13.77
C SER A 506 -18.24 1.71 13.10
N THR A 507 -17.21 2.54 13.01
CA THR A 507 -17.25 3.76 12.19
C THR A 507 -17.55 3.42 10.73
N GLY A 508 -16.98 2.32 10.21
CA GLY A 508 -17.14 1.89 8.83
C GLY A 508 -18.57 1.48 8.45
N GLU A 509 -19.35 0.92 9.40
CA GLU A 509 -20.78 0.62 9.16
C GLU A 509 -21.58 1.90 8.98
N MET A 510 -21.41 2.85 9.89
CA MET A 510 -22.08 4.15 9.79
C MET A 510 -21.63 4.91 8.53
N GLU A 511 -20.36 4.91 8.21
CA GLU A 511 -19.82 5.52 6.98
C GLU A 511 -20.42 4.89 5.73
N ALA A 512 -20.65 3.57 5.70
CA ALA A 512 -21.29 2.91 4.57
C ALA A 512 -22.74 3.40 4.36
N VAL A 513 -23.47 3.63 5.46
CA VAL A 513 -24.83 4.19 5.40
C VAL A 513 -24.82 5.63 4.90
N LEU A 514 -23.88 6.46 5.39
CA LEU A 514 -23.75 7.85 4.95
C LEU A 514 -23.36 7.94 3.47
N ALA A 515 -22.40 7.11 3.04
CA ALA A 515 -21.92 7.08 1.65
C ALA A 515 -22.99 6.60 0.65
N ALA A 516 -23.99 5.83 1.08
CA ALA A 516 -25.10 5.41 0.25
C ALA A 516 -26.06 6.55 -0.13
N HIS A 517 -26.01 7.68 0.57
CA HIS A 517 -26.86 8.83 0.27
C HIS A 517 -26.44 9.51 -1.06
N PRO A 518 -27.40 9.80 -2.00
CA PRO A 518 -27.08 10.33 -3.32
C PRO A 518 -26.26 11.63 -3.33
N ALA A 519 -26.42 12.48 -2.31
CA ALA A 519 -25.73 13.76 -2.20
C ALA A 519 -24.31 13.65 -1.63
N VAL A 520 -23.93 12.54 -1.00
CA VAL A 520 -22.65 12.37 -0.30
C VAL A 520 -21.57 11.88 -1.27
N ALA A 521 -20.45 12.61 -1.36
CA ALA A 521 -19.28 12.21 -2.11
C ALA A 521 -18.28 11.43 -1.25
N GLU A 522 -18.06 11.90 -0.01
CA GLU A 522 -17.14 11.33 0.96
C GLU A 522 -17.70 11.52 2.37
N CYS A 523 -17.34 10.63 3.28
CA CYS A 523 -17.72 10.77 4.68
C CYS A 523 -16.66 10.18 5.62
N ALA A 524 -16.73 10.61 6.87
CA ALA A 524 -16.00 10.03 7.98
C ALA A 524 -16.91 10.04 9.23
N VAL A 525 -16.76 9.04 10.07
CA VAL A 525 -17.42 8.99 11.38
C VAL A 525 -16.34 8.92 12.46
N ILE A 526 -16.48 9.75 13.49
CA ILE A 526 -15.59 9.76 14.67
C ILE A 526 -16.39 9.62 15.95
N GLY A 527 -15.77 9.05 16.97
CA GLY A 527 -16.28 9.08 18.33
C GLY A 527 -15.90 10.41 19.01
N VAL A 528 -16.87 11.11 19.54
CA VAL A 528 -16.65 12.31 20.37
C VAL A 528 -17.05 12.01 21.82
N PRO A 529 -16.39 12.59 22.84
CA PRO A 529 -16.72 12.36 24.23
C PRO A 529 -18.16 12.79 24.59
N ASP A 530 -18.83 12.00 25.43
CA ASP A 530 -20.14 12.31 26.00
C ASP A 530 -20.18 11.89 27.49
N GLU A 531 -20.68 12.77 28.34
CA GLU A 531 -20.69 12.55 29.81
C GLU A 531 -21.56 11.35 30.26
N LEU A 532 -22.64 11.06 29.52
CA LEU A 532 -23.58 9.99 29.87
C LEU A 532 -23.29 8.66 29.19
N LYS A 533 -22.84 8.71 27.94
CA LYS A 533 -22.67 7.51 27.10
C LYS A 533 -21.21 7.13 26.85
N GLY A 534 -20.27 7.89 27.40
CA GLY A 534 -18.84 7.75 27.15
C GLY A 534 -18.43 8.35 25.82
N GLN A 535 -19.05 7.91 24.72
CA GLN A 535 -18.85 8.49 23.39
C GLN A 535 -20.17 8.58 22.62
N LEU A 536 -20.24 9.53 21.69
CA LEU A 536 -21.25 9.62 20.64
C LEU A 536 -20.60 9.55 19.27
N ALA A 537 -21.33 9.03 18.30
CA ALA A 537 -20.89 9.04 16.92
C ALA A 537 -21.26 10.37 16.25
N ARG A 538 -20.26 11.03 15.63
CA ARG A 538 -20.40 12.27 14.86
C ARG A 538 -19.94 12.03 13.42
N GLY A 539 -20.79 12.40 12.45
CA GLY A 539 -20.51 12.25 11.03
C GLY A 539 -19.94 13.55 10.44
N LEU A 540 -19.02 13.40 9.51
CA LEU A 540 -18.55 14.48 8.62
C LEU A 540 -18.81 14.04 7.19
N VAL A 541 -19.43 14.88 6.37
CA VAL A 541 -19.75 14.56 4.97
C VAL A 541 -19.29 15.66 4.03
N VAL A 542 -18.78 15.23 2.87
CA VAL A 542 -18.46 16.09 1.73
C VAL A 542 -19.49 15.84 0.65
N LEU A 543 -20.09 16.89 0.11
CA LEU A 543 -21.11 16.77 -0.93
C LEU A 543 -20.52 16.54 -2.32
N LYS A 544 -21.29 15.87 -3.18
CA LYS A 544 -20.98 15.79 -4.61
C LYS A 544 -21.04 17.18 -5.25
N ALA A 545 -20.23 17.38 -6.28
CA ALA A 545 -20.26 18.65 -7.02
C ALA A 545 -21.64 18.88 -7.68
N GLY A 546 -22.14 20.13 -7.58
CA GLY A 546 -23.41 20.53 -8.21
C GLY A 546 -24.67 20.05 -7.50
N VAL A 547 -24.57 19.46 -6.32
CA VAL A 547 -25.74 19.13 -5.49
C VAL A 547 -26.23 20.40 -4.81
N ASP A 548 -27.50 20.73 -5.07
CA ASP A 548 -28.24 21.79 -4.37
C ASP A 548 -29.28 21.12 -3.48
N ILE A 549 -28.97 21.00 -2.20
CA ILE A 549 -29.81 20.39 -1.19
C ILE A 549 -29.79 21.25 0.08
N ASP A 550 -30.92 21.39 0.72
CA ASP A 550 -31.00 22.06 2.01
C ASP A 550 -30.23 21.26 3.08
N GLU A 551 -29.25 21.89 3.71
CA GLU A 551 -28.35 21.23 4.65
C GLU A 551 -29.08 20.64 5.86
N GLU A 552 -30.13 21.29 6.36
CA GLU A 552 -30.88 20.82 7.51
C GLU A 552 -31.68 19.55 7.16
N THR A 553 -32.28 19.53 5.98
CA THR A 553 -32.94 18.36 5.41
C THR A 553 -31.96 17.20 5.24
N LEU A 554 -30.81 17.45 4.65
CA LEU A 554 -29.78 16.43 4.44
C LEU A 554 -29.29 15.84 5.78
N ARG A 555 -29.02 16.68 6.78
CA ARG A 555 -28.60 16.20 8.10
C ARG A 555 -29.66 15.28 8.72
N ALA A 556 -30.94 15.65 8.63
CA ALA A 556 -32.03 14.83 9.12
C ALA A 556 -32.11 13.49 8.39
N GLU A 557 -32.01 13.48 7.06
CA GLU A 557 -32.04 12.26 6.24
C GLU A 557 -30.89 11.31 6.58
N LEU A 558 -29.66 11.84 6.77
CA LEU A 558 -28.48 11.06 7.13
C LEU A 558 -28.58 10.46 8.54
N VAL A 559 -29.06 11.24 9.52
CA VAL A 559 -29.29 10.77 10.88
C VAL A 559 -30.36 9.67 10.90
N ASP A 560 -31.47 9.87 10.18
CA ASP A 560 -32.54 8.86 10.09
C ASP A 560 -32.08 7.60 9.37
N ALA A 561 -31.22 7.71 8.34
CA ALA A 561 -30.64 6.56 7.66
C ALA A 561 -29.78 5.71 8.61
N VAL A 562 -28.87 6.33 9.37
CA VAL A 562 -28.05 5.60 10.36
C VAL A 562 -28.93 5.00 11.46
N ARG A 563 -29.94 5.72 11.92
CA ARG A 563 -30.88 5.22 12.94
C ARG A 563 -31.69 4.02 12.45
N ARG A 564 -32.07 4.00 11.18
CA ARG A 564 -32.84 2.89 10.58
C ARG A 564 -31.96 1.66 10.33
N GLU A 565 -30.75 1.85 9.77
CA GLU A 565 -29.90 0.75 9.33
C GLU A 565 -29.04 0.17 10.48
N ILE A 566 -28.52 1.02 11.36
CA ILE A 566 -27.65 0.61 12.49
C ILE A 566 -28.47 0.49 13.80
N GLY A 567 -29.51 1.28 13.92
CA GLY A 567 -30.37 1.32 15.09
C GLY A 567 -30.12 2.50 16.03
N PRO A 568 -31.05 2.77 16.95
CA PRO A 568 -30.96 3.87 17.93
C PRO A 568 -29.74 3.76 18.86
N VAL A 569 -29.18 2.56 18.99
CA VAL A 569 -27.96 2.27 19.78
C VAL A 569 -26.76 3.09 19.35
N ALA A 570 -26.68 3.44 18.05
CA ALA A 570 -25.60 4.27 17.52
C ALA A 570 -25.54 5.67 18.11
N ALA A 571 -26.68 6.14 18.67
CA ALA A 571 -26.85 7.49 19.22
C ALA A 571 -26.30 8.58 18.27
N PHE A 572 -26.37 8.30 16.95
CA PHE A 572 -25.92 9.19 15.90
C PHE A 572 -26.89 10.36 15.75
N ARG A 573 -26.40 11.57 15.96
CA ARG A 573 -27.23 12.78 16.02
C ARG A 573 -26.68 13.93 15.22
N ASP A 574 -25.35 13.99 15.09
CA ASP A 574 -24.66 15.14 14.55
C ASP A 574 -23.94 14.77 13.25
N VAL A 575 -24.22 15.54 12.21
CA VAL A 575 -23.58 15.45 10.91
C VAL A 575 -23.13 16.84 10.48
N ASP A 576 -21.83 17.02 10.22
CA ASP A 576 -21.28 18.24 9.71
C ASP A 576 -21.04 18.11 8.20
N ILE A 577 -21.49 19.13 7.45
CA ILE A 577 -21.18 19.26 6.05
C ILE A 577 -19.89 20.06 5.94
N VAL A 578 -18.87 19.47 5.33
CA VAL A 578 -17.52 20.02 5.28
C VAL A 578 -16.99 20.08 3.83
N ALA A 579 -16.08 21.00 3.56
CA ALA A 579 -15.51 21.17 2.21
C ALA A 579 -14.57 20.03 1.83
N GLY A 580 -13.92 19.37 2.81
CA GLY A 580 -13.00 18.26 2.62
C GLY A 580 -12.68 17.53 3.91
N LEU A 581 -12.14 16.31 3.78
CA LEU A 581 -11.68 15.51 4.91
C LEU A 581 -10.14 15.46 4.94
N PRO A 582 -9.51 15.50 6.13
CA PRO A 582 -8.05 15.39 6.23
C PRO A 582 -7.63 13.96 5.89
N LYS A 583 -6.78 13.85 4.89
CA LYS A 583 -6.28 12.57 4.38
C LYS A 583 -4.77 12.52 4.40
N THR A 584 -4.26 11.33 4.51
CA THR A 584 -2.87 11.08 4.14
C THR A 584 -2.72 11.19 2.62
N ARG A 585 -1.49 11.35 2.15
CA ARG A 585 -1.18 11.34 0.70
C ARG A 585 -1.52 10.02 0.00
N SER A 586 -1.69 8.93 0.77
CA SER A 586 -2.23 7.66 0.28
C SER A 586 -3.76 7.60 0.27
N GLY A 587 -4.45 8.70 0.63
CA GLY A 587 -5.91 8.81 0.63
C GLY A 587 -6.60 8.39 1.93
N LYS A 588 -5.86 7.87 2.91
CA LYS A 588 -6.44 7.41 4.19
C LYS A 588 -6.90 8.59 5.05
N ILE A 589 -8.15 8.56 5.51
CA ILE A 589 -8.72 9.59 6.40
C ILE A 589 -8.03 9.56 7.76
N LEU A 590 -7.66 10.73 8.27
CA LEU A 590 -6.95 10.95 9.54
C LEU A 590 -7.93 11.06 10.71
N ARG A 591 -8.69 9.97 11.02
CA ARG A 591 -9.72 9.97 12.09
C ARG A 591 -9.15 10.31 13.46
N LYS A 592 -7.94 9.85 13.79
CA LYS A 592 -7.28 10.20 15.05
C LYS A 592 -7.10 11.71 15.19
N THR A 593 -6.67 12.39 14.12
CA THR A 593 -6.51 13.86 14.11
C THR A 593 -7.87 14.57 14.24
N LEU A 594 -8.89 14.09 13.53
CA LEU A 594 -10.26 14.61 13.67
C LEU A 594 -10.78 14.49 15.11
N ARG A 595 -10.60 13.33 15.75
CA ARG A 595 -10.97 13.14 17.16
C ARG A 595 -10.21 14.08 18.08
N GLY A 596 -8.89 14.19 17.90
CA GLY A 596 -8.07 15.12 18.71
C GLY A 596 -8.55 16.56 18.63
N ILE A 597 -8.92 17.02 17.43
CA ILE A 597 -9.47 18.36 17.23
C ILE A 597 -10.83 18.51 17.92
N ALA A 598 -11.73 17.52 17.78
CA ALA A 598 -13.05 17.53 18.41
C ALA A 598 -12.97 17.50 19.95
N GLU A 599 -11.94 16.85 20.51
CA GLU A 599 -11.65 16.82 21.94
C GLU A 599 -10.90 18.06 22.45
N GLY A 600 -10.59 19.02 21.58
CA GLY A 600 -9.85 20.24 21.93
C GLY A 600 -8.38 20.00 22.26
N ARG A 601 -7.82 18.84 21.86
CA ARG A 601 -6.41 18.52 22.06
C ARG A 601 -5.54 19.23 21.03
N ASP A 602 -4.38 19.71 21.46
CA ASP A 602 -3.35 20.23 20.55
C ASP A 602 -2.56 19.06 19.94
N GLU A 603 -3.18 18.41 18.94
CA GLU A 603 -2.55 17.31 18.21
C GLU A 603 -1.58 17.88 17.15
N PRO A 604 -0.35 17.37 17.08
CA PRO A 604 0.57 17.78 16.03
C PRO A 604 0.01 17.40 14.66
N VAL A 605 0.16 18.30 13.70
CA VAL A 605 -0.24 18.04 12.31
C VAL A 605 0.53 16.83 11.78
N PRO A 606 -0.15 15.74 11.36
CA PRO A 606 0.55 14.58 10.83
C PRO A 606 1.36 14.95 9.59
N SER A 607 2.64 14.56 9.58
CA SER A 607 3.54 14.80 8.44
C SER A 607 3.11 14.10 7.15
N THR A 608 2.24 13.10 7.27
CA THR A 608 1.66 12.34 6.16
C THR A 608 0.43 12.99 5.54
N ILE A 609 -0.07 14.10 6.11
CA ILE A 609 -1.25 14.78 5.59
C ILE A 609 -1.01 15.34 4.18
N GLU A 610 -2.00 15.18 3.30
CA GLU A 610 -1.95 15.68 1.92
C GLU A 610 -2.03 17.20 1.88
N ASP A 611 -3.03 17.77 2.55
CA ASP A 611 -3.26 19.21 2.68
C ASP A 611 -3.51 19.59 4.15
N PRO A 612 -2.55 20.24 4.82
CA PRO A 612 -2.74 20.72 6.18
C PRO A 612 -3.82 21.79 6.32
N GLY A 613 -4.10 22.57 5.27
CA GLY A 613 -5.08 23.66 5.29
C GLY A 613 -6.52 23.18 5.56
N VAL A 614 -6.80 21.90 5.27
CA VAL A 614 -8.11 21.29 5.60
C VAL A 614 -8.36 21.27 7.11
N LEU A 615 -7.32 21.14 7.94
CA LEU A 615 -7.47 21.12 9.40
C LEU A 615 -7.92 22.47 9.94
N ASP A 616 -7.44 23.57 9.36
CA ASP A 616 -7.84 24.93 9.76
C ASP A 616 -9.33 25.19 9.48
N GLN A 617 -9.85 24.62 8.39
CA GLN A 617 -11.27 24.71 8.04
C GLN A 617 -12.15 23.84 8.97
N LEU A 618 -11.65 22.68 9.40
CA LEU A 618 -12.39 21.75 10.25
C LEU A 618 -12.38 22.12 11.74
N ARG A 619 -11.33 22.80 12.20
CA ARG A 619 -11.19 23.16 13.61
C ARG A 619 -12.40 23.95 14.17
N PRO A 620 -12.90 25.02 13.54
CA PRO A 620 -14.08 25.72 14.02
C PRO A 620 -15.35 24.86 14.00
N VAL A 621 -15.49 23.95 13.03
CA VAL A 621 -16.65 23.07 12.91
C VAL A 621 -16.65 22.02 14.04
N LEU A 622 -15.52 21.36 14.28
CA LEU A 622 -15.41 20.29 15.27
C LEU A 622 -15.43 20.78 16.72
N GLN A 623 -15.03 22.04 16.97
CA GLN A 623 -14.98 22.66 18.29
C GLN A 623 -16.23 23.49 18.63
N ALA A 624 -17.18 23.61 17.71
CA ALA A 624 -18.39 24.41 17.90
C ALA A 624 -19.45 23.77 18.83
N HIS A 625 -19.17 22.56 19.37
CA HIS A 625 -20.14 21.80 20.20
C HIS A 625 -19.53 21.33 21.50
#